data_a0aac90f2763254f804ababc618d3b92
#
_entry.id   a0aac90f2763254f804ababc618d3b92
#
_cell.length_a   1.000
_cell.length_b   1.000
_cell.length_c   1.000
_cell.angle_alpha   90.00
_cell.angle_beta   90.00
_cell.angle_gamma   90.00
#
_symmetry.space_group_name_H-M   'P 1'
#
loop_
_entity.id
_entity.type
_entity.pdbx_description
1 polymer ?
#
loop_
_entity_poly.entity_id
_entity_poly.type
_entity_poly.pdbx_seq_one_letter_code
_entity_poly.pdbx_strand_id
1 'polypeptide(L)' 'QEKSKRLLVAIANSEDDFKNIIDEFDFSSHSHFYKFCKARFGYSPTELRKKLKSL' A
#
# COMPACT_ATOMS: atom_id res chain seq x y z
N GLN A 1 12.16 2.32 10.72
CA GLN A 1 11.73 3.54 10.39
C GLN A 1 11.37 3.70 8.97
N GLU A 2 11.63 2.80 8.16
CA GLU A 2 11.24 2.95 6.80
C GLU A 2 9.93 2.27 6.57
N LYS A 3 8.92 2.74 7.24
CA LYS A 3 7.59 2.20 7.08
C LYS A 3 7.12 2.28 5.63
N SER A 4 7.45 3.38 4.95
CA SER A 4 7.06 3.56 3.57
C SER A 4 7.67 2.50 2.67
N LYS A 5 8.92 2.19 2.90
CA LYS A 5 9.62 1.21 2.10
C LYS A 5 9.02 -0.18 2.31
N ARG A 6 8.76 -0.52 3.55
CA ARG A 6 8.16 -1.81 3.85
C ARG A 6 6.77 -1.91 3.26
N LEU A 7 6.05 -0.80 3.29
CA LEU A 7 4.72 -0.76 2.72
C LEU A 7 4.75 -0.99 1.22
N LEU A 8 5.72 -0.39 0.54
CA LEU A 8 5.85 -0.58 -0.89
C LEU A 8 6.10 -2.04 -1.23
N VAL A 9 6.98 -2.68 -0.48
CA VAL A 9 7.27 -4.09 -0.70
C VAL A 9 6.03 -4.93 -0.47
N ALA A 10 5.30 -4.62 0.59
CA ALA A 10 4.08 -5.36 0.89
C ALA A 10 3.04 -5.20 -0.21
N ILE A 11 2.91 -3.98 -0.74
CA ILE A 11 1.97 -3.73 -1.81
C ILE A 11 2.38 -4.48 -3.08
N ALA A 12 3.66 -4.48 -3.38
CA ALA A 12 4.16 -5.15 -4.57
C ALA A 12 3.91 -6.64 -4.52
N ASN A 13 3.97 -7.21 -3.31
CA ASN A 13 3.76 -8.64 -3.13
C ASN A 13 2.31 -9.01 -2.90
N SER A 14 1.44 -8.04 -2.74
CA SER A 14 0.04 -8.32 -2.46
C SER A 14 -0.67 -8.75 -3.73
N GLU A 15 -1.82 -9.37 -3.54
CA GLU A 15 -2.65 -9.72 -4.69
C GLU A 15 -3.73 -8.67 -4.83
N ASP A 16 -4.98 -9.06 -4.89
CA ASP A 16 -6.04 -8.09 -5.06
C ASP A 16 -6.45 -7.44 -3.75
N ASP A 17 -6.13 -8.11 -2.68
CA ASP A 17 -6.68 -7.76 -1.39
C ASP A 17 -5.59 -7.18 -0.51
N PHE A 18 -5.82 -6.00 0.03
CA PHE A 18 -4.85 -5.34 0.89
C PHE A 18 -5.18 -5.52 2.36
N LYS A 19 -6.06 -6.44 2.66
CA LYS A 19 -6.51 -6.61 4.03
C LYS A 19 -5.36 -6.90 4.99
N ASN A 20 -4.45 -7.76 4.59
CA ASN A 20 -3.31 -8.11 5.42
C ASN A 20 -2.43 -6.90 5.68
N ILE A 21 -2.27 -6.07 4.68
CA ILE A 21 -1.46 -4.88 4.82
C ILE A 21 -2.11 -3.91 5.79
N ILE A 22 -3.41 -3.73 5.65
CA ILE A 22 -4.14 -2.83 6.53
C ILE A 22 -3.99 -3.28 7.98
N ASP A 23 -4.10 -4.57 8.21
CA ASP A 23 -3.93 -5.14 9.54
C ASP A 23 -2.52 -4.98 10.05
N GLU A 24 -1.57 -5.34 9.22
CA GLU A 24 -0.17 -5.36 9.62
C GLU A 24 0.37 -3.98 9.91
N PHE A 25 -0.06 -2.99 9.15
CA PHE A 25 0.44 -1.64 9.28
C PHE A 25 -0.47 -0.75 10.11
N ASP A 26 -1.47 -1.34 10.73
CA ASP A 26 -2.32 -0.61 11.66
C ASP A 26 -3.11 0.52 11.04
N PHE A 27 -3.57 0.35 9.84
CA PHE A 27 -4.49 1.32 9.27
C PHE A 27 -5.88 1.05 9.83
N SER A 28 -6.62 2.10 10.09
CA SER A 28 -7.94 1.94 10.69
C SER A 28 -8.96 1.44 9.68
N SER A 29 -8.76 1.69 8.38
CA SER A 29 -9.72 1.25 7.38
C SER A 29 -9.08 1.33 6.01
N HIS A 30 -9.79 0.79 5.02
CA HIS A 30 -9.35 0.88 3.64
C HIS A 30 -9.20 2.32 3.20
N SER A 31 -10.14 3.15 3.61
CA SER A 31 -10.08 4.57 3.26
C SER A 31 -8.82 5.22 3.79
N HIS A 32 -8.47 4.91 5.01
CA HIS A 32 -7.28 5.45 5.61
C HIS A 32 -6.04 4.99 4.83
N PHE A 33 -6.02 3.73 4.48
CA PHE A 33 -4.92 3.15 3.72
C PHE A 33 -4.78 3.85 2.36
N TYR A 34 -5.90 4.04 1.69
CA TYR A 34 -5.90 4.71 0.38
C TYR A 34 -5.38 6.13 0.50
N LYS A 35 -5.88 6.86 1.49
CA LYS A 35 -5.45 8.25 1.68
C LYS A 35 -3.96 8.33 1.98
N PHE A 36 -3.48 7.41 2.79
CA PHE A 36 -2.07 7.38 3.13
C PHE A 36 -1.22 7.19 1.87
N CYS A 37 -1.59 6.23 1.06
CA CYS A 37 -0.84 5.95 -0.15
C CYS A 37 -0.85 7.11 -1.12
N LYS A 38 -2.01 7.72 -1.30
CA LYS A 38 -2.11 8.87 -2.20
C LYS A 38 -1.26 10.04 -1.71
N ALA A 39 -1.30 10.28 -0.41
CA ALA A 39 -0.54 11.39 0.16
C ALA A 39 0.95 11.11 0.15
N ARG A 40 1.32 9.87 0.39
CA ARG A 40 2.72 9.54 0.53
C ARG A 40 3.41 9.29 -0.80
N PHE A 41 2.74 8.56 -1.67
CA PHE A 41 3.34 8.13 -2.93
C PHE A 41 2.74 8.81 -4.16
N GLY A 42 1.62 9.46 -4.00
CA GLY A 42 0.95 10.11 -5.11
C GLY A 42 0.05 9.18 -5.90
N TYR A 43 -0.07 7.92 -5.49
CA TYR A 43 -0.89 6.94 -6.19
C TYR A 43 -1.68 6.13 -5.20
N SER A 44 -2.82 5.62 -5.64
CA SER A 44 -3.59 4.71 -4.81
C SER A 44 -2.86 3.37 -4.71
N PRO A 45 -3.21 2.54 -3.74
CA PRO A 45 -2.55 1.25 -3.59
C PRO A 45 -2.67 0.37 -4.83
N THR A 46 -3.81 0.42 -5.50
CA THR A 46 -4.01 -0.38 -6.71
C THR A 46 -3.07 0.08 -7.80
N GLU A 47 -2.96 1.39 -7.97
CA GLU A 47 -2.06 1.94 -8.97
C GLU A 47 -0.61 1.61 -8.63
N LEU A 48 -0.27 1.74 -7.36
CA LEU A 48 1.07 1.43 -6.91
C LEU A 48 1.44 0.00 -7.22
N ARG A 49 0.53 -0.91 -6.94
CA ARG A 49 0.79 -2.33 -7.19
C ARG A 49 1.07 -2.57 -8.66
N LYS A 50 0.29 -1.95 -9.51
CA LYS A 50 0.49 -2.11 -10.95
C LYS A 50 1.85 -1.59 -11.38
N LYS A 51 2.20 -0.41 -10.89
CA LYS A 51 3.48 0.19 -11.27
C LYS A 51 4.64 -0.65 -10.76
N LEU A 52 4.55 -1.14 -9.55
CA LEU A 52 5.64 -1.92 -8.97
C LEU A 52 5.80 -3.25 -9.68
N LYS A 53 4.71 -3.83 -10.12
CA LYS A 53 4.77 -5.09 -10.83
C LYS A 53 5.27 -4.94 -12.25
N SER A 54 5.20 -3.73 -12.78
CA SER A 54 5.67 -3.47 -14.13
C SER A 54 7.18 -3.30 -14.18
N LEU A 55 7.79 -3.11 -13.06
CA LEU A 55 9.24 -2.98 -13.03
C LEU A 55 9.90 -4.33 -13.26
#